data_b1950204e00d2c92115d876eaa686bc5
#
_entry.id   b1950204e00d2c92115d876eaa686bc5
#
_cell.length_a   1.000
_cell.length_b   1.000
_cell.length_c   1.000
_cell.angle_alpha   90.00
_cell.angle_beta   90.00
_cell.angle_gamma   90.00
#
_symmetry.space_group_name_H-M   'P 1'
#
loop_
_entity.id
_entity.type
_entity.pdbx_description
1 polymer ?
#
loop_
_entity_poly.entity_id
_entity_poly.type
_entity_poly.pdbx_seq_one_letter_code
_entity_poly.pdbx_strand_id
1 'polypeptide(L)'
;MGLGVLEDRWLERVPGTVLMDEDAQRRDSLPLDPNLKYDRSGPHPILLVPQPSDDPNDPLNWPLWRRDVILLVLSLLSVIASTLSPLLAANTLTLAFEFHRTFTDMALLTGYHLLGVGLAGFLFVPSARIWGKRHAFLLGTVVLIFSSAWGGAAGHNYASLLWARIFQGVGLAPFEALVNAVVGDLYFVHERGKRMALSNLALFGGAFFTPVIVGKMTDTMGWEWTFYFVAIFSGVLLPPLFFFCPETAYRRDERLNLDMGDYQGGKRRRSSRAGDSFENSRGTEMAEAKAEEGGGGANSQDGSIVGECKSEMETQALHTRTAAAETTSTTALPPLPPKDSFAKTLLPFNGRKTDESFWKLALRPFPLFLQPGILWSCLIQGTLIGWTVMIGVVLAAVMLGPPLFFTEVETGYMYTGAFVGALIGFAIAGLLADSVPALLTRLNNGVYEPEFRIVLVIPQLILGCAGLYGFGIVSADIPRYGWFWPDFFFALEVAGMVLGAVASALYIVDAHRDVAVEAFTCLLVFKNIFSFGLTFKGYDWIVKGGVRDVFVAVGSVQVAVCALTVLMYVFGKWNRSFFARYDLLRLLHLW
;
A
#
# COMPACT_ATOMS: atom_id res chain seq x y z
N MET A 1 4.00 -18.12 24.16
CA MET A 1 3.71 -16.69 23.93
C MET A 1 4.93 -16.07 23.26
N GLY A 2 4.86 -15.74 21.98
CA GLY A 2 5.93 -15.11 21.24
C GLY A 2 6.02 -13.62 21.58
N LEU A 3 7.01 -13.18 22.36
CA LEU A 3 7.34 -11.76 22.64
C LEU A 3 6.13 -10.88 23.02
N GLY A 4 5.12 -11.42 23.69
CA GLY A 4 3.90 -10.69 24.12
C GLY A 4 2.71 -10.76 23.17
N VAL A 5 2.86 -11.35 21.98
CA VAL A 5 1.73 -11.62 21.07
C VAL A 5 0.95 -12.82 21.59
N LEU A 6 -0.37 -12.66 21.74
CA LEU A 6 -1.23 -13.73 22.23
C LEU A 6 -1.44 -14.79 21.13
N GLU A 7 -1.11 -16.03 21.43
CA GLU A 7 -1.29 -17.13 20.48
C GLU A 7 -2.76 -17.50 20.31
N ASP A 8 -3.12 -17.83 19.08
CA ASP A 8 -4.44 -18.33 18.76
C ASP A 8 -4.54 -19.84 19.08
N ARG A 9 -5.72 -20.25 19.60
CA ARG A 9 -6.01 -21.65 19.95
C ARG A 9 -6.86 -22.38 18.91
N TRP A 10 -7.33 -21.64 17.88
CA TRP A 10 -8.35 -22.13 16.96
C TRP A 10 -7.81 -22.48 15.57
N LEU A 11 -6.77 -21.76 15.09
CA LEU A 11 -6.15 -22.01 13.82
C LEU A 11 -4.68 -22.43 14.00
N GLU A 12 -4.29 -23.54 13.44
CA GLU A 12 -2.87 -23.97 13.40
C GLU A 12 -1.99 -22.95 12.65
N ARG A 13 -2.58 -22.23 11.69
CA ARG A 13 -1.91 -21.20 10.91
C ARG A 13 -2.79 -19.97 10.77
N VAL A 14 -2.35 -18.88 11.36
CA VAL A 14 -2.99 -17.58 11.23
C VAL A 14 -2.41 -16.87 10.00
N PRO A 15 -3.25 -16.27 9.12
CA PRO A 15 -2.77 -15.53 7.96
C PRO A 15 -1.73 -14.45 8.35
N GLY A 16 -0.64 -14.35 7.58
CA GLY A 16 0.44 -13.40 7.83
C GLY A 16 1.55 -13.88 8.77
N THR A 17 1.34 -14.96 9.56
CA THR A 17 2.39 -15.58 10.39
C THR A 17 3.27 -16.47 9.50
N VAL A 18 4.60 -16.23 9.49
CA VAL A 18 5.56 -16.95 8.64
C VAL A 18 6.69 -17.50 9.50
N LEU A 19 7.03 -18.77 9.33
CA LEU A 19 8.21 -19.37 9.96
C LEU A 19 9.41 -19.03 9.09
N MET A 20 10.26 -18.13 9.56
CA MET A 20 11.56 -17.83 8.95
C MET A 20 12.61 -18.71 9.65
N ASP A 21 12.77 -19.93 9.18
CA ASP A 21 13.80 -20.83 9.67
C ASP A 21 15.17 -20.32 9.21
N GLU A 22 16.07 -19.99 10.14
CA GLU A 22 17.45 -19.61 9.82
C GLU A 22 18.21 -20.74 9.12
N ASP A 23 17.80 -21.99 9.34
CA ASP A 23 18.31 -23.14 8.61
C ASP A 23 17.84 -23.20 7.14
N ALA A 24 16.77 -22.47 6.77
CA ALA A 24 16.38 -22.34 5.37
C ALA A 24 17.37 -21.43 4.59
N GLN A 25 18.01 -20.46 5.26
CA GLN A 25 19.11 -19.67 4.68
C GLN A 25 20.44 -20.48 4.63
N ARG A 26 20.60 -21.48 5.49
CA ARG A 26 21.75 -22.41 5.47
C ARG A 26 21.57 -23.59 4.54
N ARG A 27 20.36 -23.81 3.98
CA ARG A 27 20.09 -24.88 3.01
C ARG A 27 20.50 -24.47 1.59
N ASP A 28 21.74 -24.03 1.42
CA ASP A 28 22.43 -23.96 0.12
C ASP A 28 22.50 -25.33 -0.61
N SER A 29 21.96 -26.39 -0.01
CA SER A 29 22.01 -27.76 -0.50
C SER A 29 20.65 -28.37 -0.90
N LEU A 30 19.53 -27.63 -0.81
CA LEU A 30 18.27 -28.17 -1.36
C LEU A 30 18.28 -28.01 -2.88
N PRO A 31 17.99 -29.06 -3.64
CA PRO A 31 17.88 -28.95 -5.09
C PRO A 31 16.81 -27.89 -5.41
N LEU A 32 17.23 -26.87 -6.18
CA LEU A 32 16.35 -25.84 -6.70
C LEU A 32 15.18 -26.53 -7.44
N ASP A 33 13.94 -26.15 -7.13
CA ASP A 33 12.79 -26.70 -7.84
C ASP A 33 12.88 -26.24 -9.32
N PRO A 34 13.02 -27.16 -10.29
CA PRO A 34 13.20 -26.82 -11.69
C PRO A 34 11.98 -26.08 -12.29
N ASN A 35 10.83 -26.10 -11.61
CA ASN A 35 9.60 -25.45 -12.05
C ASN A 35 9.49 -23.99 -11.58
N LEU A 36 10.44 -23.50 -10.76
CA LEU A 36 10.44 -22.14 -10.23
C LEU A 36 11.57 -21.31 -10.83
N LYS A 37 11.28 -20.03 -11.05
CA LYS A 37 12.26 -19.07 -11.57
C LYS A 37 12.98 -18.39 -10.42
N TYR A 38 14.31 -18.22 -10.57
CA TYR A 38 15.20 -17.62 -9.58
C TYR A 38 15.99 -16.47 -10.20
N ASP A 39 16.23 -15.41 -9.45
CA ASP A 39 17.25 -14.43 -9.78
C ASP A 39 18.63 -15.00 -9.45
N ARG A 40 19.51 -15.08 -10.46
CA ARG A 40 20.86 -15.59 -10.35
C ARG A 40 21.91 -14.49 -10.52
N SER A 41 21.52 -13.22 -10.46
CA SER A 41 22.45 -12.09 -10.60
C SER A 41 23.34 -11.88 -9.38
N GLY A 42 22.94 -12.40 -8.21
CA GLY A 42 23.68 -12.34 -6.96
C GLY A 42 24.49 -13.60 -6.64
N PRO A 43 25.26 -13.60 -5.52
CA PRO A 43 26.03 -14.77 -5.07
C PRO A 43 25.14 -15.96 -4.68
N HIS A 44 23.90 -15.73 -4.30
CA HIS A 44 22.92 -16.77 -3.96
C HIS A 44 21.66 -16.59 -4.83
N PRO A 45 21.08 -17.69 -5.35
CA PRO A 45 19.86 -17.61 -6.15
C PRO A 45 18.67 -17.20 -5.27
N ILE A 46 18.01 -16.10 -5.62
CA ILE A 46 16.83 -15.57 -4.92
C ILE A 46 15.58 -16.04 -5.64
N LEU A 47 14.63 -16.65 -4.93
CA LEU A 47 13.33 -17.04 -5.49
C LEU A 47 12.57 -15.77 -5.92
N LEU A 48 12.14 -15.73 -7.19
CA LEU A 48 11.32 -14.64 -7.69
C LEU A 48 9.89 -14.73 -7.14
N VAL A 49 9.45 -13.70 -6.44
CA VAL A 49 8.09 -13.59 -5.88
C VAL A 49 7.51 -12.22 -6.29
N PRO A 50 6.32 -12.19 -6.93
CA PRO A 50 5.56 -13.30 -7.49
C PRO A 50 6.30 -13.97 -8.67
N GLN A 51 5.96 -15.22 -8.99
CA GLN A 51 6.57 -15.92 -10.13
C GLN A 51 6.14 -15.25 -11.45
N PRO A 52 7.08 -14.86 -12.32
CA PRO A 52 6.75 -14.31 -13.62
C PRO A 52 6.21 -15.40 -14.54
N SER A 53 5.16 -15.08 -15.30
CA SER A 53 4.64 -15.97 -16.36
C SER A 53 5.65 -16.14 -17.51
N ASP A 54 5.38 -17.05 -18.44
CA ASP A 54 6.19 -17.17 -19.66
C ASP A 54 5.75 -16.18 -20.76
N ASP A 55 4.67 -15.42 -20.52
CA ASP A 55 4.17 -14.42 -21.45
C ASP A 55 5.13 -13.21 -21.52
N PRO A 56 5.61 -12.82 -22.72
CA PRO A 56 6.43 -11.61 -22.89
C PRO A 56 5.69 -10.30 -22.55
N ASN A 57 4.36 -10.34 -22.41
CA ASN A 57 3.55 -9.19 -22.05
C ASN A 57 3.41 -9.01 -20.52
N ASP A 58 3.86 -9.97 -19.71
CA ASP A 58 3.90 -9.82 -18.25
C ASP A 58 4.88 -8.69 -17.87
N PRO A 59 4.45 -7.67 -17.11
CA PRO A 59 5.31 -6.55 -16.70
C PRO A 59 6.57 -6.97 -15.94
N LEU A 60 6.55 -8.09 -15.21
CA LEU A 60 7.72 -8.62 -14.50
C LEU A 60 8.83 -9.10 -15.46
N ASN A 61 8.49 -9.45 -16.71
CA ASN A 61 9.44 -9.87 -17.73
C ASN A 61 10.06 -8.68 -18.50
N TRP A 62 9.59 -7.45 -18.26
CA TRP A 62 10.15 -6.27 -18.94
C TRP A 62 11.54 -5.96 -18.42
N PRO A 63 12.44 -5.42 -19.27
CA PRO A 63 13.77 -5.02 -18.84
C PRO A 63 13.70 -3.94 -17.77
N LEU A 64 14.63 -3.97 -16.80
CA LEU A 64 14.62 -3.12 -15.61
C LEU A 64 14.55 -1.63 -15.95
N TRP A 65 15.32 -1.17 -16.97
CA TRP A 65 15.31 0.24 -17.40
C TRP A 65 13.91 0.72 -17.80
N ARG A 66 13.11 -0.15 -18.47
CA ARG A 66 11.73 0.20 -18.88
C ARG A 66 10.82 0.34 -17.66
N ARG A 67 10.96 -0.56 -16.69
CA ARG A 67 10.22 -0.50 -15.43
C ARG A 67 10.57 0.76 -14.62
N ASP A 68 11.87 1.11 -14.58
CA ASP A 68 12.37 2.29 -13.87
C ASP A 68 11.94 3.61 -14.57
N VAL A 69 11.85 3.66 -15.92
CA VAL A 69 11.30 4.81 -16.65
C VAL A 69 9.81 5.02 -16.32
N ILE A 70 9.02 3.95 -16.27
CA ILE A 70 7.60 4.04 -15.87
C ILE A 70 7.49 4.64 -14.47
N LEU A 71 8.27 4.12 -13.52
CA LEU A 71 8.27 4.61 -12.15
C LEU A 71 8.73 6.07 -12.06
N LEU A 72 9.74 6.48 -12.83
CA LEU A 72 10.22 7.86 -12.88
C LEU A 72 9.11 8.82 -13.35
N VAL A 73 8.44 8.50 -14.47
CA VAL A 73 7.35 9.34 -15.00
C VAL A 73 6.20 9.45 -13.99
N LEU A 74 5.79 8.35 -13.38
CA LEU A 74 4.73 8.35 -12.35
C LEU A 74 5.16 9.11 -11.09
N SER A 75 6.42 8.98 -10.67
CA SER A 75 6.94 9.72 -9.51
C SER A 75 7.00 11.23 -9.77
N LEU A 76 7.42 11.66 -10.96
CA LEU A 76 7.40 13.07 -11.35
C LEU A 76 5.98 13.64 -11.37
N LEU A 77 5.01 12.89 -11.92
CA LEU A 77 3.60 13.28 -11.87
C LEU A 77 3.08 13.31 -10.43
N SER A 78 3.49 12.37 -9.57
CA SER A 78 3.12 12.36 -8.15
C SER A 78 3.67 13.59 -7.42
N VAL A 79 4.90 14.03 -7.71
CA VAL A 79 5.46 15.29 -7.18
C VAL A 79 4.55 16.45 -7.58
N ILE A 80 4.25 16.60 -8.87
CA ILE A 80 3.43 17.72 -9.37
C ILE A 80 1.99 17.66 -8.82
N ALA A 81 1.38 16.48 -8.79
CA ALA A 81 0.03 16.31 -8.26
C ALA A 81 -0.05 16.63 -6.75
N SER A 82 0.96 16.20 -5.98
CA SER A 82 1.00 16.43 -4.53
C SER A 82 1.21 17.89 -4.14
N THR A 83 1.78 18.71 -5.05
CA THR A 83 1.93 20.17 -4.81
C THR A 83 0.59 20.85 -4.58
N LEU A 84 -0.49 20.32 -5.14
CA LEU A 84 -1.82 20.92 -5.04
C LEU A 84 -2.38 20.95 -3.61
N SER A 85 -2.01 19.99 -2.75
CA SER A 85 -2.52 19.94 -1.38
C SER A 85 -2.11 21.18 -0.57
N PRO A 86 -0.82 21.55 -0.45
CA PRO A 86 -0.37 22.73 0.28
C PRO A 86 -0.23 23.99 -0.59
N LEU A 87 -0.73 23.98 -1.82
CA LEU A 87 -0.53 25.06 -2.79
C LEU A 87 -0.94 26.46 -2.26
N LEU A 88 -1.95 26.51 -1.40
CA LEU A 88 -2.48 27.75 -0.85
C LEU A 88 -1.92 28.08 0.55
N ALA A 89 -1.02 27.24 1.08
CA ALA A 89 -0.59 27.37 2.47
C ALA A 89 0.19 28.66 2.74
N ALA A 90 1.10 29.06 1.83
CA ALA A 90 1.92 30.27 1.99
C ALA A 90 1.15 31.58 1.67
N ASN A 91 0.17 31.53 0.76
CA ASN A 91 -0.55 32.71 0.24
C ASN A 91 -1.98 32.85 0.77
N THR A 92 -2.31 32.17 1.87
CA THR A 92 -3.66 32.16 2.45
C THR A 92 -4.15 33.56 2.80
N LEU A 93 -3.28 34.43 3.30
CA LEU A 93 -3.64 35.81 3.72
C LEU A 93 -3.95 36.69 2.51
N THR A 94 -3.13 36.69 1.49
CA THR A 94 -3.33 37.41 0.24
C THR A 94 -4.65 37.07 -0.40
N LEU A 95 -4.93 35.76 -0.50
CA LEU A 95 -6.21 35.26 -1.01
C LEU A 95 -7.40 35.69 -0.16
N ALA A 96 -7.27 35.72 1.19
CA ALA A 96 -8.33 36.19 2.07
C ALA A 96 -8.70 37.64 1.82
N PHE A 97 -7.70 38.51 1.61
CA PHE A 97 -7.93 39.91 1.26
C PHE A 97 -8.50 40.07 -0.16
N GLU A 98 -7.97 39.36 -1.13
CA GLU A 98 -8.36 39.49 -2.54
C GLU A 98 -9.79 39.01 -2.79
N PHE A 99 -10.17 37.90 -2.16
CA PHE A 99 -11.53 37.33 -2.26
C PHE A 99 -12.52 37.96 -1.25
N HIS A 100 -12.08 38.85 -0.38
CA HIS A 100 -12.89 39.39 0.72
C HIS A 100 -13.57 38.31 1.56
N ARG A 101 -12.82 37.28 1.93
CA ARG A 101 -13.28 36.13 2.68
C ARG A 101 -12.50 35.94 3.97
N THR A 102 -13.07 35.10 4.85
CA THR A 102 -12.42 34.75 6.12
C THR A 102 -11.23 33.81 5.90
N PHE A 103 -10.33 33.77 6.88
CA PHE A 103 -9.22 32.81 6.86
C PHE A 103 -9.73 31.33 6.84
N THR A 104 -10.85 31.07 7.53
CA THR A 104 -11.52 29.75 7.51
C THR A 104 -12.01 29.38 6.11
N ASP A 105 -12.58 30.33 5.34
CA ASP A 105 -13.00 30.07 3.96
C ASP A 105 -11.80 29.68 3.07
N MET A 106 -10.64 30.31 3.29
CA MET A 106 -9.42 29.95 2.55
C MET A 106 -8.89 28.56 2.95
N ALA A 107 -8.90 28.22 4.24
CA ALA A 107 -8.54 26.88 4.71
C ALA A 107 -9.47 25.80 4.13
N LEU A 108 -10.76 26.10 3.95
CA LEU A 108 -11.72 25.20 3.33
C LEU A 108 -11.41 24.88 1.86
N LEU A 109 -10.75 25.76 1.11
CA LEU A 109 -10.30 25.44 -0.25
C LEU A 109 -9.34 24.22 -0.27
N THR A 110 -8.45 24.13 0.74
CA THR A 110 -7.60 22.96 0.93
C THR A 110 -8.44 21.75 1.37
N GLY A 111 -9.40 21.96 2.26
CA GLY A 111 -10.31 20.89 2.68
C GLY A 111 -11.12 20.31 1.53
N TYR A 112 -11.74 21.12 0.69
CA TYR A 112 -12.48 20.64 -0.49
C TYR A 112 -11.61 19.91 -1.50
N HIS A 113 -10.35 20.29 -1.64
CA HIS A 113 -9.38 19.52 -2.42
C HIS A 113 -9.21 18.10 -1.84
N LEU A 114 -9.00 17.98 -0.52
CA LEU A 114 -8.87 16.67 0.16
C LEU A 114 -10.15 15.84 0.06
N LEU A 115 -11.32 16.47 0.17
CA LEU A 115 -12.61 15.80 -0.06
C LEU A 115 -12.67 15.21 -1.47
N GLY A 116 -12.24 15.97 -2.48
CA GLY A 116 -12.14 15.50 -3.87
C GLY A 116 -11.26 14.25 -4.00
N VAL A 117 -10.08 14.23 -3.35
CA VAL A 117 -9.18 13.06 -3.31
C VAL A 117 -9.86 11.85 -2.68
N GLY A 118 -10.45 12.03 -1.49
CA GLY A 118 -11.09 10.94 -0.76
C GLY A 118 -12.24 10.30 -1.53
N LEU A 119 -13.14 11.10 -2.09
CA LEU A 119 -14.29 10.61 -2.86
C LEU A 119 -13.86 9.94 -4.18
N ALA A 120 -12.88 10.51 -4.88
CA ALA A 120 -12.39 9.96 -6.13
C ALA A 120 -11.68 8.61 -5.94
N GLY A 121 -11.08 8.37 -4.78
CA GLY A 121 -10.47 7.09 -4.43
C GLY A 121 -11.45 5.92 -4.54
N PHE A 122 -12.71 6.10 -4.09
CA PHE A 122 -13.76 5.08 -4.23
C PHE A 122 -14.11 4.73 -5.67
N LEU A 123 -13.83 5.63 -6.63
CA LEU A 123 -14.12 5.40 -8.05
C LEU A 123 -12.90 4.85 -8.79
N PHE A 124 -11.72 5.44 -8.55
CA PHE A 124 -10.52 5.07 -9.30
C PHE A 124 -9.95 3.72 -8.88
N VAL A 125 -9.99 3.34 -7.61
CA VAL A 125 -9.42 2.06 -7.16
C VAL A 125 -10.19 0.86 -7.73
N PRO A 126 -11.53 0.76 -7.63
CA PRO A 126 -12.28 -0.31 -8.28
C PRO A 126 -12.15 -0.30 -9.80
N SER A 127 -12.16 0.89 -10.41
CA SER A 127 -11.98 1.06 -11.85
C SER A 127 -10.61 0.52 -12.31
N ALA A 128 -9.55 0.86 -11.58
CA ALA A 128 -8.19 0.40 -11.87
C ALA A 128 -8.04 -1.12 -11.71
N ARG A 129 -8.76 -1.73 -10.78
CA ARG A 129 -8.76 -3.19 -10.58
C ARG A 129 -9.46 -3.92 -11.73
N ILE A 130 -10.54 -3.36 -12.28
CA ILE A 130 -11.33 -3.98 -13.35
C ILE A 130 -10.68 -3.76 -14.72
N TRP A 131 -10.31 -2.53 -15.06
CA TRP A 131 -9.85 -2.15 -16.41
C TRP A 131 -8.34 -1.86 -16.50
N GLY A 132 -7.61 -1.99 -15.39
CA GLY A 132 -6.21 -1.62 -15.32
C GLY A 132 -6.01 -0.20 -14.80
N LYS A 133 -4.74 0.20 -14.60
CA LYS A 133 -4.36 1.46 -13.93
C LYS A 133 -4.12 2.62 -14.89
N ARG A 134 -3.77 2.31 -16.15
CA ARG A 134 -3.37 3.30 -17.16
C ARG A 134 -4.43 4.36 -17.41
N HIS A 135 -5.70 3.97 -17.62
CA HIS A 135 -6.80 4.92 -17.86
C HIS A 135 -6.99 5.88 -16.69
N ALA A 136 -6.81 5.40 -15.44
CA ALA A 136 -6.92 6.24 -14.25
C ALA A 136 -5.84 7.33 -14.20
N PHE A 137 -4.59 6.98 -14.52
CA PHE A 137 -3.50 7.96 -14.59
C PHE A 137 -3.70 8.98 -15.72
N LEU A 138 -4.09 8.53 -16.92
CA LEU A 138 -4.37 9.43 -18.04
C LEU A 138 -5.52 10.38 -17.72
N LEU A 139 -6.65 9.87 -17.21
CA LEU A 139 -7.79 10.68 -16.83
C LEU A 139 -7.44 11.64 -15.69
N GLY A 140 -6.73 11.15 -14.66
CA GLY A 140 -6.27 11.98 -13.54
C GLY A 140 -5.39 13.13 -14.02
N THR A 141 -4.42 12.88 -14.91
CA THR A 141 -3.55 13.93 -15.46
C THR A 141 -4.34 14.95 -16.28
N VAL A 142 -5.28 14.50 -17.12
CA VAL A 142 -6.13 15.41 -17.90
C VAL A 142 -6.98 16.28 -16.96
N VAL A 143 -7.60 15.70 -15.94
CA VAL A 143 -8.37 16.44 -14.93
C VAL A 143 -7.46 17.44 -14.20
N LEU A 144 -6.23 17.05 -13.82
CA LEU A 144 -5.23 17.93 -13.20
C LEU A 144 -4.92 19.15 -14.07
N ILE A 145 -4.66 18.96 -15.36
CA ILE A 145 -4.35 20.05 -16.29
C ILE A 145 -5.51 21.03 -16.37
N PHE A 146 -6.72 20.53 -16.66
CA PHE A 146 -7.90 21.39 -16.83
C PHE A 146 -8.32 22.08 -15.53
N SER A 147 -8.33 21.38 -14.40
CA SER A 147 -8.71 21.95 -13.11
C SER A 147 -7.69 22.96 -12.60
N SER A 148 -6.40 22.75 -12.88
CA SER A 148 -5.36 23.72 -12.50
C SER A 148 -5.42 24.95 -13.41
N ALA A 149 -5.57 24.80 -14.71
CA ALA A 149 -5.79 25.93 -15.60
C ALA A 149 -7.07 26.72 -15.22
N TRP A 150 -8.13 26.01 -14.87
CA TRP A 150 -9.36 26.64 -14.36
C TRP A 150 -9.14 27.37 -13.05
N GLY A 151 -8.38 26.77 -12.10
CA GLY A 151 -8.04 27.41 -10.82
C GLY A 151 -7.29 28.74 -11.00
N GLY A 152 -6.30 28.79 -11.91
CA GLY A 152 -5.59 30.02 -12.27
C GLY A 152 -6.49 31.05 -12.96
N ALA A 153 -7.48 30.62 -13.73
CA ALA A 153 -8.43 31.49 -14.44
C ALA A 153 -9.68 31.84 -13.61
N ALA A 154 -9.78 31.44 -12.33
CA ALA A 154 -10.97 31.64 -11.51
C ALA A 154 -11.24 33.13 -11.19
N GLY A 155 -10.23 34.00 -11.35
CA GLY A 155 -10.31 35.42 -11.00
C GLY A 155 -10.75 35.59 -9.53
N HIS A 156 -11.63 36.55 -9.25
CA HIS A 156 -12.13 36.81 -7.90
C HIS A 156 -13.37 35.99 -7.50
N ASN A 157 -13.70 34.93 -8.25
CA ASN A 157 -14.87 34.10 -7.95
C ASN A 157 -14.49 32.91 -7.05
N TYR A 158 -14.77 33.04 -5.75
CA TYR A 158 -14.52 31.99 -4.76
C TYR A 158 -15.18 30.64 -5.11
N ALA A 159 -16.45 30.65 -5.57
CA ALA A 159 -17.13 29.39 -5.92
C ALA A 159 -16.47 28.69 -7.12
N SER A 160 -15.98 29.47 -8.10
CA SER A 160 -15.21 28.92 -9.23
C SER A 160 -13.92 28.27 -8.76
N LEU A 161 -13.16 28.93 -7.89
CA LEU A 161 -11.93 28.40 -7.33
C LEU A 161 -12.21 27.14 -6.48
N LEU A 162 -13.29 27.12 -5.68
CA LEU A 162 -13.69 25.99 -4.87
C LEU A 162 -13.92 24.73 -5.73
N TRP A 163 -14.71 24.86 -6.80
CA TRP A 163 -14.94 23.74 -7.71
C TRP A 163 -13.65 23.28 -8.41
N ALA A 164 -12.81 24.21 -8.84
CA ALA A 164 -11.50 23.85 -9.39
C ALA A 164 -10.67 23.03 -8.39
N ARG A 165 -10.67 23.40 -7.09
CA ARG A 165 -9.99 22.67 -6.02
C ARG A 165 -10.53 21.25 -5.82
N ILE A 166 -11.86 21.05 -5.87
CA ILE A 166 -12.45 19.71 -5.81
C ILE A 166 -11.95 18.85 -6.97
N PHE A 167 -12.00 19.36 -8.21
CA PHE A 167 -11.54 18.61 -9.37
C PHE A 167 -10.03 18.37 -9.38
N GLN A 168 -9.22 19.28 -8.82
CA GLN A 168 -7.80 19.05 -8.59
C GLN A 168 -7.58 17.84 -7.65
N GLY A 169 -8.41 17.72 -6.60
CA GLY A 169 -8.40 16.54 -5.72
C GLY A 169 -8.75 15.26 -6.49
N VAL A 170 -9.76 15.30 -7.34
CA VAL A 170 -10.10 14.16 -8.21
C VAL A 170 -8.91 13.77 -9.09
N GLY A 171 -8.19 14.74 -9.66
CA GLY A 171 -7.01 14.48 -10.49
C GLY A 171 -5.82 13.90 -9.72
N LEU A 172 -5.63 14.27 -8.44
CA LEU A 172 -4.57 13.75 -7.57
C LEU A 172 -4.82 12.29 -7.16
N ALA A 173 -6.08 11.89 -6.95
CA ALA A 173 -6.45 10.61 -6.36
C ALA A 173 -5.77 9.38 -6.98
N PRO A 174 -5.64 9.22 -8.32
CA PRO A 174 -4.94 8.08 -8.91
C PRO A 174 -3.46 8.00 -8.52
N PHE A 175 -2.78 9.13 -8.40
CA PHE A 175 -1.36 9.19 -8.05
C PHE A 175 -1.12 8.82 -6.59
N GLU A 176 -2.02 9.19 -5.71
CA GLU A 176 -1.94 8.84 -4.30
C GLU A 176 -2.31 7.38 -4.03
N ALA A 177 -3.33 6.85 -4.75
CA ALA A 177 -3.86 5.51 -4.51
C ALA A 177 -3.11 4.40 -5.26
N LEU A 178 -2.69 4.64 -6.51
CA LEU A 178 -2.33 3.57 -7.43
C LEU A 178 -0.83 3.44 -7.71
N VAL A 179 0.01 4.46 -7.45
CA VAL A 179 1.45 4.40 -7.79
C VAL A 179 2.15 3.28 -7.02
N ASN A 180 1.87 3.12 -5.73
CA ASN A 180 2.41 2.02 -4.94
C ASN A 180 1.94 0.64 -5.44
N ALA A 181 0.71 0.56 -5.96
CA ALA A 181 0.20 -0.65 -6.59
C ALA A 181 0.90 -0.95 -7.94
N VAL A 182 1.31 0.08 -8.69
CA VAL A 182 2.14 -0.09 -9.91
C VAL A 182 3.52 -0.64 -9.54
N VAL A 183 4.14 -0.15 -8.46
CA VAL A 183 5.41 -0.73 -7.98
C VAL A 183 5.24 -2.22 -7.66
N GLY A 184 4.09 -2.59 -7.08
CA GLY A 184 3.73 -3.99 -6.84
C GLY A 184 3.64 -4.85 -8.10
N ASP A 185 3.17 -4.28 -9.23
CA ASP A 185 3.06 -5.00 -10.51
C ASP A 185 4.40 -5.16 -11.23
N LEU A 186 5.26 -4.12 -11.13
CA LEU A 186 6.49 -4.00 -11.92
C LEU A 186 7.70 -4.69 -11.31
N TYR A 187 7.74 -4.87 -9.98
CA TYR A 187 8.94 -5.31 -9.29
C TYR A 187 8.70 -6.51 -8.39
N PHE A 188 9.72 -7.36 -8.28
CA PHE A 188 9.74 -8.48 -7.34
C PHE A 188 9.85 -7.99 -5.89
N VAL A 189 9.42 -8.81 -4.93
CA VAL A 189 9.41 -8.46 -3.50
C VAL A 189 10.75 -7.92 -3.01
N HIS A 190 11.88 -8.53 -3.41
CA HIS A 190 13.22 -8.10 -3.03
C HIS A 190 13.64 -6.75 -3.64
N GLU A 191 13.02 -6.32 -4.75
CA GLU A 191 13.29 -5.05 -5.42
C GLU A 191 12.35 -3.91 -5.00
N ARG A 192 11.18 -4.21 -4.43
CA ARG A 192 10.09 -3.25 -4.15
C ARG A 192 10.46 -2.19 -3.12
N GLY A 193 11.15 -2.56 -2.05
CA GLY A 193 11.35 -1.70 -0.89
C GLY A 193 11.93 -0.32 -1.23
N LYS A 194 13.05 -0.30 -1.95
CA LYS A 194 13.72 0.95 -2.36
C LYS A 194 12.84 1.80 -3.30
N ARG A 195 12.09 1.15 -4.19
CA ARG A 195 11.25 1.82 -5.19
C ARG A 195 9.96 2.38 -4.61
N MET A 196 9.34 1.67 -3.65
CA MET A 196 8.23 2.20 -2.86
C MET A 196 8.66 3.40 -2.00
N ALA A 197 9.84 3.32 -1.38
CA ALA A 197 10.38 4.44 -0.63
C ALA A 197 10.57 5.68 -1.53
N LEU A 198 11.11 5.50 -2.75
CA LEU A 198 11.28 6.58 -3.73
C LEU A 198 9.94 7.19 -4.16
N SER A 199 8.94 6.39 -4.48
CA SER A 199 7.61 6.90 -4.88
C SER A 199 6.90 7.64 -3.74
N ASN A 200 7.01 7.15 -2.51
CA ASN A 200 6.45 7.83 -1.35
C ASN A 200 7.22 9.12 -1.03
N LEU A 201 8.55 9.12 -1.16
CA LEU A 201 9.36 10.33 -1.02
C LEU A 201 8.99 11.37 -2.08
N ALA A 202 8.71 10.97 -3.32
CA ALA A 202 8.23 11.86 -4.36
C ALA A 202 6.89 12.51 -3.96
N LEU A 203 5.94 11.74 -3.47
CA LEU A 203 4.63 12.24 -3.05
C LEU A 203 4.74 13.22 -1.86
N PHE A 204 5.35 12.81 -0.76
CA PHE A 204 5.45 13.64 0.45
C PHE A 204 6.46 14.78 0.28
N GLY A 205 7.60 14.53 -0.39
CA GLY A 205 8.61 15.56 -0.68
C GLY A 205 8.04 16.67 -1.55
N GLY A 206 7.27 16.33 -2.59
CA GLY A 206 6.55 17.32 -3.40
C GLY A 206 5.61 18.18 -2.57
N ALA A 207 4.80 17.57 -1.70
CA ALA A 207 3.87 18.29 -0.86
C ALA A 207 4.58 19.28 0.09
N PHE A 208 5.59 18.85 0.83
CA PHE A 208 6.24 19.73 1.83
C PHE A 208 7.19 20.74 1.25
N PHE A 209 7.75 20.52 0.05
CA PHE A 209 8.61 21.51 -0.60
C PHE A 209 7.82 22.60 -1.35
N THR A 210 6.57 22.34 -1.66
CA THR A 210 5.71 23.27 -2.43
C THR A 210 5.58 24.66 -1.82
N PRO A 211 5.26 24.85 -0.54
CA PRO A 211 5.05 26.19 0.02
C PRO A 211 6.31 27.07 -0.08
N VAL A 212 7.50 26.46 -0.07
CA VAL A 212 8.79 27.18 -0.23
C VAL A 212 8.86 27.85 -1.61
N ILE A 213 8.43 27.13 -2.66
CA ILE A 213 8.41 27.65 -4.03
C ILE A 213 7.24 28.64 -4.20
N VAL A 214 6.06 28.27 -3.73
CA VAL A 214 4.82 29.02 -3.90
C VAL A 214 4.91 30.40 -3.28
N GLY A 215 5.49 30.54 -2.06
CA GLY A 215 5.68 31.84 -1.42
C GLY A 215 6.43 32.82 -2.34
N LYS A 216 7.53 32.37 -2.96
CA LYS A 216 8.32 33.20 -3.89
C LYS A 216 7.59 33.47 -5.20
N MET A 217 6.84 32.49 -5.73
CA MET A 217 6.08 32.66 -6.97
C MET A 217 4.94 33.68 -6.79
N THR A 218 4.21 33.60 -5.68
CA THR A 218 3.12 34.54 -5.38
C THR A 218 3.63 35.99 -5.30
N ASP A 219 4.76 36.19 -4.62
CA ASP A 219 5.40 37.52 -4.49
C ASP A 219 5.83 38.12 -5.84
N THR A 220 6.29 37.28 -6.78
CA THR A 220 6.88 37.77 -8.04
C THR A 220 5.93 37.76 -9.23
N MET A 221 5.00 36.81 -9.31
CA MET A 221 4.17 36.51 -10.49
C MET A 221 2.68 36.57 -10.21
N GLY A 222 2.26 36.54 -8.95
CA GLY A 222 0.87 36.38 -8.51
C GLY A 222 0.51 34.94 -8.21
N TRP A 223 -0.54 34.76 -7.41
CA TRP A 223 -0.99 33.43 -6.95
C TRP A 223 -1.55 32.56 -8.08
N GLU A 224 -2.11 33.14 -9.15
CA GLU A 224 -2.67 32.42 -10.29
C GLU A 224 -1.61 31.59 -11.02
N TRP A 225 -0.38 32.10 -11.08
CA TRP A 225 0.72 31.39 -11.71
C TRP A 225 1.09 30.10 -11.01
N THR A 226 0.84 29.98 -9.71
CA THR A 226 1.07 28.73 -8.98
C THR A 226 0.22 27.59 -9.56
N PHE A 227 -1.01 27.88 -9.98
CA PHE A 227 -1.89 26.93 -10.65
C PHE A 227 -1.48 26.68 -12.11
N TYR A 228 -1.12 27.73 -12.85
CA TYR A 228 -0.68 27.59 -14.25
C TYR A 228 0.60 26.75 -14.36
N PHE A 229 1.55 26.86 -13.44
CA PHE A 229 2.74 26.01 -13.42
C PHE A 229 2.37 24.53 -13.26
N VAL A 230 1.46 24.19 -12.35
CA VAL A 230 0.98 22.81 -12.20
C VAL A 230 0.34 22.32 -13.51
N ALA A 231 -0.47 23.16 -14.17
CA ALA A 231 -1.09 22.79 -15.45
C ALA A 231 -0.03 22.57 -16.55
N ILE A 232 0.97 23.46 -16.66
CA ILE A 232 2.05 23.36 -17.66
C ILE A 232 2.89 22.11 -17.42
N PHE A 233 3.39 21.89 -16.21
CA PHE A 233 4.24 20.72 -15.92
C PHE A 233 3.47 19.41 -16.06
N SER A 234 2.21 19.33 -15.63
CA SER A 234 1.35 18.17 -15.90
C SER A 234 1.12 17.96 -17.39
N GLY A 235 0.97 19.06 -18.17
CA GLY A 235 0.85 19.03 -19.63
C GLY A 235 2.12 18.50 -20.31
N VAL A 236 3.31 18.92 -19.85
CA VAL A 236 4.60 18.43 -20.34
C VAL A 236 4.80 16.94 -20.01
N LEU A 237 4.29 16.47 -18.86
CA LEU A 237 4.41 15.07 -18.45
C LEU A 237 3.32 14.15 -19.04
N LEU A 238 2.26 14.70 -19.64
CA LEU A 238 1.20 13.89 -20.27
C LEU A 238 1.71 13.06 -21.46
N PRO A 239 2.50 13.60 -22.44
CA PRO A 239 3.11 12.79 -23.49
C PRO A 239 4.02 11.67 -22.96
N PRO A 240 4.98 11.89 -22.04
CA PRO A 240 5.72 10.81 -21.41
C PRO A 240 4.83 9.75 -20.77
N LEU A 241 3.79 10.13 -20.04
CA LEU A 241 2.83 9.20 -19.48
C LEU A 241 2.13 8.37 -20.56
N PHE A 242 1.69 9.02 -21.64
CA PHE A 242 0.98 8.36 -22.75
C PHE A 242 1.87 7.37 -23.50
N PHE A 243 3.11 7.72 -23.81
CA PHE A 243 3.98 6.90 -24.65
C PHE A 243 4.79 5.86 -23.87
N PHE A 244 5.24 6.17 -22.65
CA PHE A 244 6.16 5.32 -21.89
C PHE A 244 5.49 4.50 -20.78
N CYS A 245 4.27 4.85 -20.34
CA CYS A 245 3.57 4.13 -19.28
C CYS A 245 2.44 3.26 -19.87
N PRO A 246 2.72 2.03 -20.33
CA PRO A 246 1.70 1.09 -20.75
C PRO A 246 0.89 0.58 -19.55
N GLU A 247 -0.12 -0.26 -19.81
CA GLU A 247 -0.87 -0.92 -18.74
C GLU A 247 0.02 -1.89 -17.96
N THR A 248 0.02 -1.77 -16.63
CA THR A 248 0.82 -2.60 -15.72
C THR A 248 0.05 -3.71 -15.05
N ALA A 249 -1.29 -3.62 -15.04
CA ALA A 249 -2.12 -4.67 -14.47
C ALA A 249 -2.15 -5.89 -15.40
N TYR A 250 -1.66 -7.02 -14.89
CA TYR A 250 -1.60 -8.29 -15.60
C TYR A 250 -2.31 -9.38 -14.79
N ARG A 251 -3.20 -10.16 -15.44
CA ARG A 251 -3.88 -11.29 -14.81
C ARG A 251 -2.97 -12.51 -14.90
N ARG A 252 -2.32 -12.86 -13.80
CA ARG A 252 -1.53 -14.08 -13.67
C ARG A 252 -2.42 -15.23 -13.25
N ASP A 253 -2.02 -16.46 -13.60
CA ASP A 253 -2.63 -17.68 -13.04
C ASP A 253 -2.39 -17.67 -11.51
N GLU A 254 -3.39 -18.04 -10.72
CA GLU A 254 -3.29 -18.10 -9.24
C GLU A 254 -2.11 -18.95 -8.76
N ARG A 255 -1.72 -19.94 -9.57
CA ARG A 255 -0.54 -20.79 -9.29
C ARG A 255 0.78 -20.04 -9.28
N LEU A 256 0.86 -18.89 -9.96
CA LEU A 256 2.05 -18.05 -10.06
C LEU A 256 2.09 -16.95 -8.97
N ASN A 257 0.99 -16.71 -8.28
CA ASN A 257 0.90 -15.79 -7.16
C ASN A 257 1.37 -16.41 -5.84
N LEU A 258 2.31 -17.36 -5.91
CA LEU A 258 2.89 -18.00 -4.73
C LEU A 258 3.61 -16.97 -3.87
N ASP A 259 3.13 -16.76 -2.68
CA ASP A 259 3.88 -16.13 -1.61
C ASP A 259 4.83 -17.16 -0.96
N MET A 260 5.96 -16.68 -0.43
CA MET A 260 6.95 -17.57 0.23
C MET A 260 6.34 -18.45 1.33
N GLY A 261 5.25 -18.00 1.97
CA GLY A 261 4.49 -18.76 2.97
C GLY A 261 3.70 -19.93 2.38
N ASP A 262 3.18 -19.78 1.17
CA ASP A 262 2.40 -20.83 0.48
C ASP A 262 3.29 -21.96 -0.09
N TYR A 263 4.53 -21.63 -0.43
CA TYR A 263 5.49 -22.62 -0.93
C TYR A 263 5.81 -23.71 0.09
N GLN A 264 5.96 -23.37 1.36
CA GLN A 264 6.15 -24.37 2.42
C GLN A 264 4.86 -25.16 2.72
N GLY A 265 3.67 -24.53 2.53
CA GLY A 265 2.36 -25.18 2.66
C GLY A 265 2.01 -26.10 1.49
N GLY A 266 2.43 -25.77 0.28
CA GLY A 266 2.13 -26.52 -0.94
C GLY A 266 2.78 -27.89 -1.00
N LYS A 267 3.98 -28.06 -0.46
CA LYS A 267 4.64 -29.39 -0.34
C LYS A 267 3.88 -30.32 0.61
N ARG A 268 3.33 -29.79 1.72
CA ARG A 268 2.51 -30.59 2.65
C ARG A 268 1.11 -30.88 2.09
N ARG A 269 0.48 -29.95 1.36
CA ARG A 269 -0.82 -30.19 0.70
C ARG A 269 -0.74 -31.21 -0.44
N ARG A 270 0.36 -31.26 -1.20
CA ARG A 270 0.58 -32.31 -2.20
C ARG A 270 0.84 -33.67 -1.55
N SER A 271 1.52 -33.69 -0.41
CA SER A 271 1.74 -34.94 0.35
C SER A 271 0.44 -35.44 1.00
N SER A 272 -0.41 -34.56 1.55
CA SER A 272 -1.71 -34.98 2.10
C SER A 272 -2.71 -35.36 1.01
N ARG A 273 -2.77 -34.65 -0.14
CA ARG A 273 -3.61 -35.09 -1.28
C ARG A 273 -3.12 -36.35 -1.96
N ALA A 274 -1.80 -36.61 -1.97
CA ALA A 274 -1.28 -37.87 -2.44
C ALA A 274 -1.57 -39.02 -1.45
N GLY A 275 -1.62 -38.74 -0.14
CA GLY A 275 -2.06 -39.67 0.90
C GLY A 275 -3.54 -40.01 0.80
N ASP A 276 -4.39 -38.97 0.69
CA ASP A 276 -5.85 -39.13 0.55
C ASP A 276 -6.27 -39.80 -0.76
N SER A 277 -5.54 -39.63 -1.86
CA SER A 277 -5.79 -40.36 -3.10
C SER A 277 -5.33 -41.81 -3.02
N PHE A 278 -4.33 -42.13 -2.19
CA PHE A 278 -3.91 -43.52 -1.95
C PHE A 278 -4.83 -44.26 -0.95
N GLU A 279 -5.40 -43.56 0.04
CA GLU A 279 -6.40 -44.13 0.94
C GLU A 279 -7.77 -44.31 0.25
N ASN A 280 -8.18 -43.39 -0.62
CA ASN A 280 -9.43 -43.50 -1.38
C ASN A 280 -9.35 -44.60 -2.46
N SER A 281 -8.20 -44.84 -3.08
CA SER A 281 -8.03 -45.99 -3.99
C SER A 281 -8.00 -47.33 -3.25
N ARG A 282 -7.45 -47.40 -2.03
CA ARG A 282 -7.56 -48.58 -1.18
C ARG A 282 -8.97 -48.81 -0.62
N GLY A 283 -9.71 -47.72 -0.33
CA GLY A 283 -11.09 -47.79 0.13
C GLY A 283 -12.06 -48.30 -0.95
N THR A 284 -11.82 -47.99 -2.23
CA THR A 284 -12.63 -48.44 -3.36
C THR A 284 -12.30 -49.86 -3.74
N GLU A 285 -11.04 -50.29 -3.72
CA GLU A 285 -10.67 -51.72 -3.94
C GLU A 285 -11.15 -52.64 -2.82
N MET A 286 -11.21 -52.19 -1.54
CA MET A 286 -11.79 -52.95 -0.45
C MET A 286 -13.33 -52.98 -0.48
N ALA A 287 -13.99 -52.02 -1.12
CA ALA A 287 -15.45 -51.99 -1.25
C ALA A 287 -15.93 -52.91 -2.41
N GLU A 288 -15.18 -52.99 -3.51
CA GLU A 288 -15.46 -53.92 -4.61
C GLU A 288 -15.13 -55.38 -4.25
N ALA A 289 -14.07 -55.62 -3.45
CA ALA A 289 -13.74 -56.98 -2.99
C ALA A 289 -14.74 -57.54 -1.93
N LYS A 290 -15.54 -56.69 -1.26
CA LYS A 290 -16.60 -57.11 -0.35
C LYS A 290 -17.97 -57.32 -0.99
N ALA A 291 -18.14 -56.98 -2.24
CA ALA A 291 -19.40 -57.17 -2.97
C ALA A 291 -19.47 -58.52 -3.74
N GLU A 292 -18.35 -59.20 -3.92
CA GLU A 292 -18.30 -60.50 -4.63
C GLU A 292 -18.21 -61.75 -3.73
N GLU A 293 -18.04 -61.60 -2.40
CA GLU A 293 -18.02 -62.77 -1.47
C GLU A 293 -19.32 -62.87 -0.64
N GLY A 294 -20.39 -63.17 -1.33
CA GLY A 294 -21.69 -63.48 -0.72
C GLY A 294 -22.36 -64.66 -1.36
N GLY A 295 -21.76 -65.84 -1.29
CA GLY A 295 -22.45 -67.07 -1.78
C GLY A 295 -21.62 -68.32 -1.71
N GLY A 296 -21.84 -69.12 -0.68
CA GLY A 296 -21.62 -70.58 -0.81
C GLY A 296 -20.45 -71.18 -0.03
N GLY A 297 -20.78 -71.80 1.00
CA GLY A 297 -20.42 -72.77 1.97
C GLY A 297 -19.28 -73.75 1.79
N ALA A 298 -18.71 -74.06 2.92
CA ALA A 298 -18.26 -75.38 3.45
C ALA A 298 -16.94 -76.02 2.98
N ASN A 299 -16.11 -76.17 3.97
CA ASN A 299 -15.31 -77.38 4.36
C ASN A 299 -13.84 -77.51 3.94
N SER A 300 -13.05 -77.49 5.02
CA SER A 300 -11.99 -78.44 5.43
C SER A 300 -10.62 -78.51 4.75
N GLN A 301 -9.64 -78.35 5.63
CA GLN A 301 -8.39 -79.12 5.82
C GLN A 301 -7.17 -78.93 4.92
N ASP A 302 -6.16 -78.40 5.60
CA ASP A 302 -4.82 -78.97 5.81
C ASP A 302 -3.81 -79.03 4.63
N GLY A 303 -2.57 -78.65 4.93
CA GLY A 303 -1.39 -79.10 4.21
C GLY A 303 -0.36 -78.07 3.78
N SER A 304 0.59 -77.87 4.69
CA SER A 304 1.91 -77.33 4.38
C SER A 304 2.53 -77.87 3.07
N ILE A 305 3.25 -77.02 2.34
CA ILE A 305 4.61 -77.32 1.84
C ILE A 305 5.25 -76.06 1.27
N VAL A 306 6.47 -75.86 1.73
CA VAL A 306 7.49 -74.90 1.31
C VAL A 306 8.11 -75.37 -0.02
N GLY A 307 8.49 -74.42 -0.89
CA GLY A 307 9.45 -74.77 -1.95
C GLY A 307 9.42 -73.85 -3.16
N GLU A 308 10.43 -73.00 -3.19
CA GLU A 308 11.15 -72.47 -4.36
C GLU A 308 10.48 -72.55 -5.76
N CYS A 309 10.21 -71.31 -6.26
CA CYS A 309 10.47 -70.98 -7.67
C CYS A 309 10.54 -69.50 -7.88
N LYS A 310 11.68 -68.92 -7.60
CA LYS A 310 12.08 -67.58 -8.02
C LYS A 310 13.18 -67.74 -9.05
N SER A 311 12.94 -67.52 -10.33
CA SER A 311 13.98 -67.00 -11.26
C SER A 311 13.63 -66.97 -12.75
N GLU A 312 12.42 -67.31 -13.19
CA GLU A 312 12.16 -67.30 -14.64
C GLU A 312 11.05 -66.32 -15.12
N MET A 313 10.48 -65.53 -14.25
CA MET A 313 9.38 -64.59 -14.62
C MET A 313 9.78 -63.15 -14.69
N GLU A 314 11.06 -62.77 -14.40
CA GLU A 314 11.55 -61.38 -14.47
C GLU A 314 12.08 -60.96 -15.84
N THR A 315 12.39 -61.91 -16.76
CA THR A 315 12.99 -61.55 -18.06
C THR A 315 11.94 -61.31 -19.16
N GLN A 316 10.70 -61.75 -19.00
CA GLN A 316 9.63 -61.48 -19.99
C GLN A 316 8.81 -60.21 -19.71
N ALA A 317 8.86 -59.66 -18.48
CA ALA A 317 8.17 -58.43 -18.13
C ALA A 317 8.93 -57.14 -18.54
N LEU A 318 10.22 -57.26 -18.92
CA LEU A 318 11.05 -56.12 -19.31
C LEU A 318 10.95 -55.81 -20.81
N HIS A 319 10.61 -56.76 -21.67
CA HIS A 319 10.45 -56.53 -23.12
C HIS A 319 9.07 -56.06 -23.55
N THR A 320 8.04 -56.19 -22.71
CA THR A 320 6.68 -55.70 -23.01
C THR A 320 6.44 -54.28 -22.50
N ARG A 321 7.35 -53.73 -21.67
CA ARG A 321 7.26 -52.34 -21.20
C ARG A 321 7.97 -51.31 -22.09
N THR A 322 8.79 -51.75 -23.04
CA THR A 322 9.51 -50.85 -23.95
C THR A 322 8.73 -50.53 -25.24
N ALA A 323 7.63 -51.23 -25.53
CA ALA A 323 6.80 -50.97 -26.70
C ALA A 323 5.50 -50.18 -26.42
N ALA A 324 5.19 -49.90 -25.14
CA ALA A 324 4.00 -49.13 -24.74
C ALA A 324 4.32 -47.69 -24.21
N ALA A 325 5.57 -47.24 -24.38
CA ALA A 325 6.04 -45.93 -23.86
C ALA A 325 6.22 -44.85 -24.95
N GLU A 326 5.66 -45.04 -26.14
CA GLU A 326 5.74 -44.03 -27.22
C GLU A 326 4.37 -43.57 -27.73
N THR A 327 3.40 -43.43 -26.83
CA THR A 327 2.22 -42.61 -27.13
C THR A 327 1.89 -41.74 -25.91
N THR A 328 2.92 -41.08 -25.36
CA THR A 328 2.68 -39.87 -24.57
C THR A 328 2.30 -38.79 -25.56
N SER A 329 1.00 -38.53 -25.68
CA SER A 329 0.50 -37.33 -26.28
C SER A 329 1.26 -36.15 -25.64
N THR A 330 2.24 -35.66 -26.35
CA THR A 330 2.80 -34.31 -26.15
C THR A 330 1.62 -33.36 -26.32
N THR A 331 0.91 -33.08 -25.24
CA THR A 331 0.03 -31.93 -25.18
C THR A 331 0.96 -30.76 -25.41
N ALA A 332 1.08 -30.32 -26.66
CA ALA A 332 1.80 -29.15 -27.04
C ALA A 332 1.27 -28.03 -26.13
N LEU A 333 2.14 -27.49 -25.27
CA LEU A 333 1.83 -26.31 -24.50
C LEU A 333 1.23 -25.28 -25.47
N PRO A 334 0.11 -24.66 -25.15
CA PRO A 334 -0.49 -23.68 -26.03
C PRO A 334 0.61 -22.67 -26.44
N PRO A 335 0.69 -22.29 -27.73
CA PRO A 335 1.74 -21.40 -28.21
C PRO A 335 1.71 -20.13 -27.36
N LEU A 336 2.90 -19.67 -26.92
CA LEU A 336 3.06 -18.44 -26.15
C LEU A 336 2.40 -17.30 -26.90
N PRO A 337 1.61 -16.45 -26.23
CA PRO A 337 0.97 -15.31 -26.88
C PRO A 337 2.05 -14.39 -27.51
N PRO A 338 1.81 -13.86 -28.71
CA PRO A 338 2.76 -12.97 -29.35
C PRO A 338 2.88 -11.68 -28.53
N LYS A 339 4.07 -11.06 -28.55
CA LYS A 339 4.31 -9.77 -27.92
C LYS A 339 3.36 -8.72 -28.51
N ASP A 340 2.67 -7.98 -27.65
CA ASP A 340 1.74 -6.93 -28.04
C ASP A 340 2.44 -5.85 -28.88
N SER A 341 1.77 -5.38 -29.94
CA SER A 341 2.27 -4.29 -30.75
C SER A 341 2.30 -2.99 -29.95
N PHE A 342 3.22 -2.08 -30.29
CA PHE A 342 3.32 -0.78 -29.62
C PHE A 342 1.98 -0.01 -29.64
N ALA A 343 1.27 -0.03 -30.76
CA ALA A 343 -0.05 0.61 -30.88
C ALA A 343 -1.08 0.03 -29.89
N LYS A 344 -1.07 -1.29 -29.64
CA LYS A 344 -1.95 -1.92 -28.65
C LYS A 344 -1.61 -1.50 -27.22
N THR A 345 -0.32 -1.30 -26.92
CA THR A 345 0.12 -0.83 -25.59
C THR A 345 -0.25 0.64 -25.32
N LEU A 346 -0.57 1.43 -26.36
CA LEU A 346 -1.02 2.81 -26.22
C LEU A 346 -2.52 2.95 -25.91
N LEU A 347 -3.31 1.88 -26.01
CA LEU A 347 -4.75 1.94 -25.70
C LEU A 347 -4.97 2.24 -24.22
N PRO A 348 -5.87 3.18 -23.87
CA PRO A 348 -6.21 3.48 -22.48
C PRO A 348 -6.83 2.29 -21.76
N PHE A 349 -7.58 1.45 -22.48
CA PHE A 349 -8.25 0.26 -21.97
C PHE A 349 -7.73 -0.98 -22.68
N ASN A 350 -7.21 -1.92 -21.92
CA ASN A 350 -6.61 -3.17 -22.44
C ASN A 350 -7.41 -4.41 -22.01
N GLY A 351 -8.74 -4.30 -22.08
CA GLY A 351 -9.65 -5.35 -21.67
C GLY A 351 -9.88 -5.40 -20.15
N ARG A 352 -10.79 -6.29 -19.76
CA ARG A 352 -11.16 -6.49 -18.36
C ARG A 352 -10.14 -7.39 -17.67
N LYS A 353 -9.65 -7.00 -16.49
CA LYS A 353 -8.61 -7.73 -15.73
C LYS A 353 -9.19 -8.66 -14.65
N THR A 354 -10.41 -8.39 -14.18
CA THR A 354 -11.15 -9.23 -13.24
C THR A 354 -12.62 -9.32 -13.62
N ASP A 355 -13.27 -10.42 -13.26
CA ASP A 355 -14.69 -10.66 -13.53
C ASP A 355 -15.60 -10.07 -12.44
N GLU A 356 -15.00 -9.45 -11.39
CA GLU A 356 -15.71 -8.86 -10.27
C GLU A 356 -16.55 -7.63 -10.67
N SER A 357 -17.67 -7.41 -9.96
CA SER A 357 -18.55 -6.25 -10.19
C SER A 357 -17.92 -4.97 -9.62
N PHE A 358 -18.02 -3.86 -10.37
CA PHE A 358 -17.56 -2.54 -9.92
C PHE A 358 -18.17 -2.13 -8.57
N TRP A 359 -19.49 -2.30 -8.41
CA TRP A 359 -20.18 -1.90 -7.19
C TRP A 359 -19.80 -2.75 -5.98
N LYS A 360 -19.53 -4.06 -6.18
CA LYS A 360 -19.00 -4.89 -5.10
C LYS A 360 -17.64 -4.39 -4.64
N LEU A 361 -16.73 -4.11 -5.57
CA LEU A 361 -15.40 -3.58 -5.26
C LEU A 361 -15.45 -2.20 -4.58
N ALA A 362 -16.35 -1.31 -5.03
CA ALA A 362 -16.53 0.01 -4.44
C ALA A 362 -17.12 -0.05 -3.01
N LEU A 363 -17.89 -1.08 -2.69
CA LEU A 363 -18.50 -1.24 -1.37
C LEU A 363 -17.61 -1.99 -0.37
N ARG A 364 -16.62 -2.77 -0.81
CA ARG A 364 -15.69 -3.53 0.07
C ARG A 364 -14.99 -2.69 1.14
N PRO A 365 -14.53 -1.46 0.89
CA PRO A 365 -13.88 -0.67 1.93
C PRO A 365 -14.77 -0.41 3.15
N PHE A 366 -16.09 -0.28 3.00
CA PHE A 366 -16.97 0.06 4.12
C PHE A 366 -16.99 -0.99 5.25
N PRO A 367 -17.23 -2.27 4.99
CA PRO A 367 -17.13 -3.28 6.05
C PRO A 367 -15.70 -3.47 6.56
N LEU A 368 -14.67 -3.18 5.76
CA LEU A 368 -13.28 -3.31 6.20
C LEU A 368 -12.90 -2.29 7.27
N PHE A 369 -13.55 -1.12 7.36
CA PHE A 369 -13.38 -0.20 8.49
C PHE A 369 -13.76 -0.82 9.84
N LEU A 370 -14.57 -1.88 9.87
CA LEU A 370 -14.93 -2.58 11.10
C LEU A 370 -13.85 -3.57 11.56
N GLN A 371 -12.86 -3.87 10.72
CA GLN A 371 -11.74 -4.72 11.12
C GLN A 371 -10.75 -3.91 11.97
N PRO A 372 -10.49 -4.30 13.24
CA PRO A 372 -9.65 -3.53 14.15
C PRO A 372 -8.24 -3.22 13.62
N GLY A 373 -7.63 -4.15 12.86
CA GLY A 373 -6.31 -3.94 12.26
C GLY A 373 -6.31 -2.84 11.20
N ILE A 374 -7.34 -2.79 10.35
CA ILE A 374 -7.48 -1.76 9.31
C ILE A 374 -7.88 -0.43 9.94
N LEU A 375 -8.83 -0.43 10.89
CA LEU A 375 -9.24 0.77 11.62
C LEU A 375 -8.05 1.38 12.40
N TRP A 376 -7.27 0.55 13.09
CA TRP A 376 -6.04 0.99 13.76
C TRP A 376 -5.07 1.66 12.79
N SER A 377 -4.85 1.04 11.62
CA SER A 377 -3.97 1.60 10.59
C SER A 377 -4.48 2.94 10.06
N CYS A 378 -5.81 3.08 9.87
CA CYS A 378 -6.45 4.33 9.49
C CYS A 378 -6.24 5.42 10.56
N LEU A 379 -6.39 5.07 11.84
CA LEU A 379 -6.19 6.01 12.94
C LEU A 379 -4.73 6.43 13.05
N ILE A 380 -3.78 5.50 13.06
CA ILE A 380 -2.34 5.80 13.20
C ILE A 380 -1.83 6.72 12.11
N GLN A 381 -2.17 6.44 10.86
CA GLN A 381 -1.74 7.26 9.72
C GLN A 381 -2.61 8.50 9.54
N GLY A 382 -3.92 8.33 9.56
CA GLY A 382 -4.85 9.36 9.13
C GLY A 382 -4.97 10.51 10.12
N THR A 383 -4.91 10.25 11.44
CA THR A 383 -4.97 11.32 12.43
C THR A 383 -3.73 12.21 12.37
N LEU A 384 -2.54 11.62 12.30
CA LEU A 384 -1.31 12.41 12.27
C LEU A 384 -1.19 13.24 10.98
N ILE A 385 -1.59 12.68 9.82
CA ILE A 385 -1.69 13.46 8.58
C ILE A 385 -2.71 14.61 8.72
N GLY A 386 -3.84 14.37 9.36
CA GLY A 386 -4.82 15.44 9.63
C GLY A 386 -4.25 16.55 10.51
N TRP A 387 -3.49 16.19 11.54
CA TRP A 387 -2.81 17.19 12.39
C TRP A 387 -1.72 17.96 11.63
N THR A 388 -0.98 17.31 10.73
CA THR A 388 -0.03 17.96 9.82
C THR A 388 -0.73 19.03 8.97
N VAL A 389 -1.89 18.70 8.38
CA VAL A 389 -2.69 19.67 7.61
C VAL A 389 -3.14 20.83 8.49
N MET A 390 -3.59 20.55 9.72
CA MET A 390 -3.98 21.59 10.68
C MET A 390 -2.81 22.49 11.08
N ILE A 391 -1.62 21.92 11.35
CA ILE A 391 -0.40 22.69 11.61
C ILE A 391 -0.10 23.60 10.42
N GLY A 392 -0.20 23.10 9.18
CA GLY A 392 0.05 23.90 7.98
C GLY A 392 -0.83 25.15 7.91
N VAL A 393 -2.13 25.02 8.19
CA VAL A 393 -3.05 26.15 8.24
C VAL A 393 -2.70 27.13 9.37
N VAL A 394 -2.38 26.62 10.57
CA VAL A 394 -2.06 27.43 11.76
C VAL A 394 -0.73 28.13 11.63
N LEU A 395 0.28 27.45 11.10
CA LEU A 395 1.62 28.00 10.89
C LEU A 395 1.55 29.29 10.05
N ALA A 396 0.79 29.25 8.95
CA ALA A 396 0.58 30.43 8.12
C ALA A 396 -0.05 31.59 8.93
N ALA A 397 -1.10 31.30 9.73
CA ALA A 397 -1.75 32.34 10.54
C ALA A 397 -0.84 32.91 11.62
N VAL A 398 0.00 32.08 12.27
CA VAL A 398 0.94 32.51 13.31
C VAL A 398 2.09 33.33 12.73
N MET A 399 2.63 32.94 11.57
CA MET A 399 3.77 33.63 10.96
C MET A 399 3.39 34.98 10.31
N LEU A 400 2.23 35.03 9.65
CA LEU A 400 1.71 36.26 9.03
C LEU A 400 1.14 37.24 10.06
N GLY A 401 0.76 36.75 11.25
CA GLY A 401 0.22 37.59 12.33
C GLY A 401 1.28 38.25 13.21
N PRO A 402 0.82 39.12 14.18
CA PRO A 402 1.73 39.72 15.17
C PRO A 402 2.34 38.63 16.08
N PRO A 403 3.58 38.77 16.54
CA PRO A 403 4.49 39.89 16.36
C PRO A 403 5.40 39.81 15.13
N LEU A 404 5.38 38.69 14.37
CA LEU A 404 6.37 38.43 13.32
C LEU A 404 6.07 39.21 12.04
N PHE A 405 4.81 39.26 11.60
CA PHE A 405 4.39 39.89 10.34
C PHE A 405 5.24 39.46 9.14
N PHE A 406 5.52 38.15 9.05
CA PHE A 406 6.31 37.58 7.95
C PHE A 406 5.62 37.81 6.62
N THR A 407 6.44 37.98 5.59
CA THR A 407 5.98 37.96 4.20
C THR A 407 5.58 36.56 3.78
N GLU A 408 4.89 36.42 2.65
CA GLU A 408 4.53 35.11 2.08
C GLU A 408 5.77 34.27 1.76
N VAL A 409 6.86 34.91 1.33
CA VAL A 409 8.15 34.28 1.06
C VAL A 409 8.75 33.67 2.32
N GLU A 410 8.80 34.44 3.39
CA GLU A 410 9.32 34.02 4.70
C GLU A 410 8.45 32.91 5.29
N THR A 411 7.11 33.07 5.20
CA THR A 411 6.16 32.03 5.63
C THR A 411 6.33 30.75 4.82
N GLY A 412 6.56 30.83 3.51
CA GLY A 412 6.89 29.68 2.68
C GLY A 412 8.16 28.95 3.14
N TYR A 413 9.19 29.70 3.54
CA TYR A 413 10.43 29.10 4.07
C TYR A 413 10.23 28.34 5.37
N MET A 414 9.22 28.66 6.18
CA MET A 414 8.90 27.92 7.41
C MET A 414 8.42 26.48 7.17
N TYR A 415 8.08 26.13 5.94
CA TYR A 415 7.78 24.73 5.59
C TYR A 415 9.03 23.90 5.27
N THR A 416 10.22 24.51 5.26
CA THR A 416 11.48 23.78 5.08
C THR A 416 11.71 22.76 6.20
N GLY A 417 11.30 23.08 7.44
CA GLY A 417 11.34 22.15 8.55
C GLY A 417 10.52 20.88 8.28
N ALA A 418 9.30 21.04 7.77
CA ALA A 418 8.45 19.91 7.40
C ALA A 418 9.11 19.02 6.32
N PHE A 419 9.72 19.62 5.30
CA PHE A 419 10.46 18.88 4.26
C PHE A 419 11.65 18.12 4.83
N VAL A 420 12.47 18.76 5.67
CA VAL A 420 13.61 18.11 6.35
C VAL A 420 13.11 17.01 7.29
N GLY A 421 12.03 17.25 8.04
CA GLY A 421 11.36 16.27 8.88
C GLY A 421 10.93 15.02 8.10
N ALA A 422 10.34 15.20 6.91
CA ALA A 422 9.98 14.10 6.04
C ALA A 422 11.20 13.28 5.61
N LEU A 423 12.29 13.92 5.18
CA LEU A 423 13.54 13.23 4.81
C LEU A 423 14.11 12.41 5.97
N ILE A 424 14.16 12.99 7.18
CA ILE A 424 14.62 12.32 8.40
C ILE A 424 13.68 11.14 8.72
N GLY A 425 12.38 11.34 8.64
CA GLY A 425 11.37 10.30 8.88
C GLY A 425 11.54 9.12 7.92
N PHE A 426 11.75 9.36 6.63
CA PHE A 426 12.02 8.31 5.64
C PHE A 426 13.35 7.59 5.90
N ALA A 427 14.41 8.31 6.29
CA ALA A 427 15.69 7.70 6.64
C ALA A 427 15.56 6.77 7.86
N ILE A 428 14.90 7.23 8.92
CA ILE A 428 14.65 6.42 10.13
C ILE A 428 13.75 5.23 9.79
N ALA A 429 12.66 5.45 9.04
CA ALA A 429 11.76 4.38 8.63
C ALA A 429 12.48 3.31 7.79
N GLY A 430 13.33 3.72 6.84
CA GLY A 430 14.12 2.79 6.01
C GLY A 430 15.09 1.94 6.83
N LEU A 431 15.68 2.50 7.89
CA LEU A 431 16.58 1.78 8.78
C LEU A 431 15.84 0.80 9.71
N LEU A 432 14.69 1.23 10.25
CA LEU A 432 13.97 0.47 11.27
C LEU A 432 12.99 -0.54 10.68
N ALA A 433 12.42 -0.27 9.50
CA ALA A 433 11.36 -1.07 8.90
C ALA A 433 11.71 -2.55 8.73
N ASP A 434 12.95 -2.85 8.37
CA ASP A 434 13.40 -4.23 8.17
C ASP A 434 14.23 -4.75 9.35
N SER A 435 14.99 -3.86 10.02
CA SER A 435 15.88 -4.26 11.12
C SER A 435 15.13 -4.69 12.38
N VAL A 436 14.05 -3.95 12.74
CA VAL A 436 13.28 -4.25 13.97
C VAL A 436 12.51 -5.57 13.84
N PRO A 437 11.73 -5.80 12.77
CA PRO A 437 11.05 -7.10 12.60
C PRO A 437 12.02 -8.27 12.47
N ALA A 438 13.17 -8.10 11.81
CA ALA A 438 14.18 -9.14 11.71
C ALA A 438 14.75 -9.51 13.09
N LEU A 439 15.06 -8.51 13.93
CA LEU A 439 15.51 -8.74 15.30
C LEU A 439 14.46 -9.48 16.14
N LEU A 440 13.20 -9.01 16.09
CA LEU A 440 12.11 -9.62 16.85
C LEU A 440 11.81 -11.05 16.38
N THR A 441 11.91 -11.32 15.08
CA THR A 441 11.76 -12.67 14.51
C THR A 441 12.83 -13.60 15.05
N ARG A 442 14.10 -13.16 15.12
CA ARG A 442 15.20 -13.95 15.72
C ARG A 442 14.94 -14.24 17.21
N LEU A 443 14.49 -13.24 17.96
CA LEU A 443 14.12 -13.39 19.37
C LEU A 443 12.87 -14.28 19.58
N ASN A 444 12.03 -14.43 18.55
CA ASN A 444 10.83 -15.26 18.54
C ASN A 444 11.06 -16.65 17.91
N ASN A 445 12.25 -17.20 18.03
CA ASN A 445 12.61 -18.52 17.49
C ASN A 445 12.34 -18.67 15.98
N GLY A 446 12.58 -17.62 15.19
CA GLY A 446 12.39 -17.64 13.75
C GLY A 446 10.94 -17.46 13.27
N VAL A 447 9.98 -17.27 14.18
CA VAL A 447 8.57 -17.01 13.81
C VAL A 447 8.35 -15.52 13.61
N TYR A 448 8.08 -15.13 12.36
CA TYR A 448 7.69 -13.76 12.00
C TYR A 448 6.19 -13.54 12.25
N GLU A 449 5.86 -12.43 12.90
CA GLU A 449 4.49 -11.95 13.08
C GLU A 449 4.35 -10.52 12.52
N PRO A 450 3.28 -10.20 11.77
CA PRO A 450 3.03 -8.85 11.25
C PRO A 450 2.99 -7.79 12.36
N GLU A 451 2.63 -8.16 13.58
CA GLU A 451 2.63 -7.31 14.77
C GLU A 451 4.02 -6.72 15.09
N PHE A 452 5.09 -7.32 14.62
CA PHE A 452 6.44 -6.76 14.79
C PHE A 452 6.65 -5.45 14.01
N ARG A 453 5.89 -5.21 12.93
CA ARG A 453 5.87 -3.93 12.21
C ARG A 453 5.27 -2.79 13.03
N ILE A 454 4.33 -3.12 13.92
CA ILE A 454 3.64 -2.15 14.79
C ILE A 454 4.60 -1.43 15.74
N VAL A 455 5.74 -2.04 16.07
CA VAL A 455 6.77 -1.44 16.94
C VAL A 455 7.32 -0.12 16.39
N LEU A 456 7.25 0.10 15.06
CA LEU A 456 7.61 1.39 14.46
C LEU A 456 6.72 2.57 14.92
N VAL A 457 5.59 2.31 15.57
CA VAL A 457 4.76 3.35 16.19
C VAL A 457 5.42 3.97 17.43
N ILE A 458 6.41 3.30 18.06
CA ILE A 458 7.13 3.88 19.20
C ILE A 458 7.88 5.17 18.81
N PRO A 459 8.76 5.18 17.79
CA PRO A 459 9.37 6.44 17.35
C PRO A 459 8.35 7.45 16.81
N GLN A 460 7.22 7.02 16.18
CA GLN A 460 6.12 7.93 15.84
C GLN A 460 5.53 8.61 17.09
N LEU A 461 5.25 7.85 18.15
CA LEU A 461 4.74 8.39 19.41
C LEU A 461 5.69 9.45 19.98
N ILE A 462 6.99 9.14 20.01
CA ILE A 462 7.98 10.06 20.58
C ILE A 462 8.09 11.33 19.73
N LEU A 463 8.35 11.21 18.43
CA LEU A 463 8.60 12.35 17.55
C LEU A 463 7.31 13.11 17.25
N GLY A 464 6.24 12.39 16.85
CA GLY A 464 4.97 13.00 16.46
C GLY A 464 4.28 13.73 17.62
N CYS A 465 4.18 13.10 18.81
CA CYS A 465 3.56 13.74 19.95
C CYS A 465 4.43 14.88 20.52
N ALA A 466 5.77 14.70 20.58
CA ALA A 466 6.67 15.80 20.94
C ALA A 466 6.52 16.99 19.98
N GLY A 467 6.37 16.70 18.66
CA GLY A 467 6.09 17.72 17.65
C GLY A 467 4.79 18.46 17.92
N LEU A 468 3.68 17.76 18.17
CA LEU A 468 2.37 18.36 18.43
C LEU A 468 2.36 19.21 19.70
N TYR A 469 2.83 18.67 20.84
CA TYR A 469 2.88 19.41 22.10
C TYR A 469 3.84 20.60 22.01
N GLY A 470 5.04 20.38 21.46
CA GLY A 470 6.05 21.40 21.32
C GLY A 470 5.56 22.54 20.42
N PHE A 471 4.99 22.23 19.25
CA PHE A 471 4.41 23.23 18.36
C PHE A 471 3.36 24.09 19.07
N GLY A 472 2.42 23.47 19.79
CA GLY A 472 1.38 24.20 20.53
C GLY A 472 1.92 25.14 21.59
N ILE A 473 2.93 24.69 22.36
CA ILE A 473 3.52 25.48 23.45
C ILE A 473 4.31 26.67 22.90
N VAL A 474 5.17 26.44 21.89
CA VAL A 474 6.06 27.50 21.39
C VAL A 474 5.34 28.50 20.48
N SER A 475 4.34 28.04 19.71
CA SER A 475 3.53 28.92 18.85
C SER A 475 2.56 29.81 19.63
N ALA A 476 2.29 29.49 20.89
CA ALA A 476 1.48 30.35 21.76
C ALA A 476 2.25 31.55 22.34
N ASP A 477 3.58 31.51 22.39
CA ASP A 477 4.42 32.56 22.93
C ASP A 477 5.63 32.82 22.01
N ILE A 478 5.34 33.28 20.80
CA ILE A 478 6.34 33.60 19.78
C ILE A 478 7.35 34.67 20.26
N PRO A 479 6.96 35.72 21.03
CA PRO A 479 7.93 36.71 21.54
C PRO A 479 9.04 36.07 22.36
N ARG A 480 8.75 34.99 23.08
CA ARG A 480 9.72 34.30 23.94
C ARG A 480 10.58 33.29 23.18
N TYR A 481 9.96 32.50 22.28
CA TYR A 481 10.61 31.38 21.64
C TYR A 481 11.15 31.70 20.24
N GLY A 482 10.61 32.73 19.57
CA GLY A 482 10.96 33.07 18.19
C GLY A 482 10.35 32.11 17.15
N TRP A 483 10.71 32.32 15.89
CA TRP A 483 10.15 31.60 14.74
C TRP A 483 10.74 30.21 14.53
N PHE A 484 11.97 29.95 14.99
CA PHE A 484 12.69 28.70 14.73
C PHE A 484 12.04 27.47 15.41
N TRP A 485 11.58 27.61 16.65
CA TRP A 485 11.05 26.48 17.40
C TRP A 485 9.73 25.92 16.87
N PRO A 486 8.77 26.72 16.42
CA PRO A 486 7.58 26.21 15.73
C PRO A 486 7.92 25.35 14.51
N ASP A 487 8.88 25.80 13.68
CA ASP A 487 9.33 25.06 12.51
C ASP A 487 10.05 23.75 12.89
N PHE A 488 10.89 23.79 13.91
CA PHE A 488 11.56 22.60 14.45
C PHE A 488 10.57 21.52 14.95
N PHE A 489 9.56 21.93 15.72
CA PHE A 489 8.55 20.99 16.21
C PHE A 489 7.63 20.51 15.09
N PHE A 490 7.39 21.30 14.08
CA PHE A 490 6.72 20.84 12.86
C PHE A 490 7.55 19.78 12.13
N ALA A 491 8.87 19.94 12.04
CA ALA A 491 9.74 18.91 11.49
C ALA A 491 9.66 17.58 12.26
N LEU A 492 9.63 17.63 13.60
CA LEU A 492 9.48 16.43 14.43
C LEU A 492 8.12 15.72 14.19
N GLU A 493 7.04 16.51 14.10
CA GLU A 493 5.70 15.98 13.84
C GLU A 493 5.65 15.26 12.49
N VAL A 494 6.18 15.89 11.43
CA VAL A 494 6.22 15.30 10.09
C VAL A 494 7.10 14.04 10.05
N ALA A 495 8.23 14.02 10.76
CA ALA A 495 9.05 12.81 10.89
C ALA A 495 8.26 11.67 11.56
N GLY A 496 7.52 11.97 12.61
CA GLY A 496 6.61 11.02 13.26
C GLY A 496 5.48 10.55 12.33
N MET A 497 4.88 11.45 11.55
CA MET A 497 3.85 11.14 10.56
C MET A 497 4.36 10.12 9.52
N VAL A 498 5.56 10.31 8.97
CA VAL A 498 6.15 9.39 8.00
C VAL A 498 6.35 8.00 8.60
N LEU A 499 6.84 7.92 9.84
CA LEU A 499 7.03 6.64 10.56
C LEU A 499 5.72 5.89 10.74
N GLY A 500 4.65 6.59 11.12
CA GLY A 500 3.32 6.00 11.25
C GLY A 500 2.72 5.54 9.93
N ALA A 501 2.92 6.33 8.87
CA ALA A 501 2.48 5.95 7.53
C ALA A 501 3.18 4.68 7.04
N VAL A 502 4.49 4.53 7.28
CA VAL A 502 5.24 3.32 6.93
C VAL A 502 4.80 2.13 7.79
N ALA A 503 4.65 2.31 9.11
CA ALA A 503 4.23 1.25 10.03
C ALA A 503 2.86 0.66 9.66
N SER A 504 1.86 1.53 9.44
CA SER A 504 0.50 1.13 9.09
C SER A 504 0.43 0.45 7.72
N ALA A 505 1.15 0.99 6.73
CA ALA A 505 1.19 0.43 5.39
C ALA A 505 1.83 -0.98 5.37
N LEU A 506 2.96 -1.16 6.04
CA LEU A 506 3.64 -2.45 6.14
C LEU A 506 2.79 -3.48 6.91
N TYR A 507 2.14 -3.06 8.00
CA TYR A 507 1.22 -3.94 8.73
C TYR A 507 0.08 -4.45 7.84
N ILE A 508 -0.57 -3.57 7.07
CA ILE A 508 -1.65 -3.96 6.14
C ILE A 508 -1.16 -4.97 5.11
N VAL A 509 0.00 -4.72 4.50
CA VAL A 509 0.56 -5.61 3.47
C VAL A 509 0.87 -6.98 4.04
N ASP A 510 1.40 -7.06 5.27
CA ASP A 510 1.80 -8.32 5.88
C ASP A 510 0.62 -9.07 6.53
N ALA A 511 -0.34 -8.34 7.15
CA ALA A 511 -1.46 -8.92 7.89
C ALA A 511 -2.70 -9.19 7.04
N HIS A 512 -2.97 -8.37 6.00
CA HIS A 512 -4.21 -8.35 5.22
C HIS A 512 -3.96 -8.40 3.71
N ARG A 513 -3.07 -9.30 3.25
CA ARG A 513 -2.60 -9.39 1.86
C ARG A 513 -3.72 -9.45 0.82
N ASP A 514 -4.74 -10.28 1.05
CA ASP A 514 -5.83 -10.54 0.11
C ASP A 514 -6.72 -9.31 -0.12
N VAL A 515 -6.82 -8.45 0.88
CA VAL A 515 -7.65 -7.23 0.87
C VAL A 515 -6.81 -5.95 1.02
N ALA A 516 -5.50 -6.03 0.77
CA ALA A 516 -4.58 -4.90 0.96
C ALA A 516 -4.96 -3.67 0.13
N VAL A 517 -5.43 -3.85 -1.11
CA VAL A 517 -5.83 -2.74 -1.99
C VAL A 517 -7.05 -2.02 -1.44
N GLU A 518 -8.04 -2.76 -0.97
CA GLU A 518 -9.24 -2.24 -0.33
C GLU A 518 -8.93 -1.57 1.01
N ALA A 519 -8.00 -2.14 1.79
CA ALA A 519 -7.53 -1.54 3.03
C ALA A 519 -6.77 -0.23 2.79
N PHE A 520 -5.93 -0.15 1.75
CA PHE A 520 -5.31 1.13 1.34
C PHE A 520 -6.34 2.16 0.88
N THR A 521 -7.44 1.72 0.27
CA THR A 521 -8.56 2.62 -0.04
C THR A 521 -9.19 3.18 1.24
N CYS A 522 -9.36 2.35 2.28
CA CYS A 522 -9.83 2.83 3.59
C CYS A 522 -8.89 3.89 4.17
N LEU A 523 -7.56 3.67 4.12
CA LEU A 523 -6.58 4.65 4.59
C LEU A 523 -6.67 5.97 3.82
N LEU A 524 -6.72 5.90 2.49
CA LEU A 524 -6.83 7.08 1.62
C LEU A 524 -8.08 7.89 1.96
N VAL A 525 -9.22 7.22 2.04
CA VAL A 525 -10.51 7.87 2.31
C VAL A 525 -10.54 8.47 3.71
N PHE A 526 -10.13 7.69 4.71
CA PHE A 526 -10.13 8.15 6.10
C PHE A 526 -9.27 9.40 6.30
N LYS A 527 -8.00 9.37 5.87
CA LYS A 527 -7.08 10.51 6.07
C LYS A 527 -7.58 11.78 5.39
N ASN A 528 -8.11 11.66 4.16
CA ASN A 528 -8.57 12.82 3.40
C ASN A 528 -9.88 13.39 3.95
N ILE A 529 -10.85 12.55 4.34
CA ILE A 529 -12.10 13.00 4.95
C ILE A 529 -11.87 13.56 6.36
N PHE A 530 -11.01 12.94 7.16
CA PHE A 530 -10.64 13.44 8.48
C PHE A 530 -9.98 14.81 8.38
N SER A 531 -9.01 14.97 7.48
CA SER A 531 -8.34 16.26 7.23
C SER A 531 -9.32 17.32 6.72
N PHE A 532 -10.25 16.95 5.81
CA PHE A 532 -11.34 17.85 5.40
C PHE A 532 -12.17 18.33 6.60
N GLY A 533 -12.58 17.40 7.48
CA GLY A 533 -13.32 17.75 8.69
C GLY A 533 -12.58 18.75 9.59
N LEU A 534 -11.26 18.59 9.72
CA LEU A 534 -10.44 19.50 10.51
C LEU A 534 -10.37 20.91 9.90
N THR A 535 -10.34 21.06 8.59
CA THR A 535 -10.31 22.39 7.95
C THR A 535 -11.58 23.20 8.18
N PHE A 536 -12.71 22.55 8.50
CA PHE A 536 -13.98 23.22 8.78
C PHE A 536 -13.98 23.99 10.09
N LYS A 537 -13.37 23.44 11.13
CA LYS A 537 -13.43 23.98 12.49
C LYS A 537 -12.05 24.28 13.10
N GLY A 538 -10.99 23.80 12.46
CA GLY A 538 -9.64 23.87 13.03
C GLY A 538 -9.19 25.29 13.34
N TYR A 539 -9.40 26.24 12.43
CA TYR A 539 -9.04 27.64 12.65
C TYR A 539 -9.91 28.29 13.75
N ASP A 540 -11.24 28.11 13.66
CA ASP A 540 -12.16 28.64 14.68
C ASP A 540 -11.86 28.07 16.07
N TRP A 541 -11.45 26.80 16.13
CA TRP A 541 -11.08 26.13 17.38
C TRP A 541 -9.85 26.79 18.01
N ILE A 542 -8.86 27.12 17.19
CA ILE A 542 -7.64 27.79 17.64
C ILE A 542 -7.91 29.23 18.08
N VAL A 543 -8.71 29.98 17.34
CA VAL A 543 -9.07 31.38 17.69
C VAL A 543 -9.83 31.42 19.02
N LYS A 544 -10.71 30.47 19.29
CA LYS A 544 -11.52 30.42 20.51
C LYS A 544 -10.79 29.80 21.70
N GLY A 545 -10.05 28.70 21.45
CA GLY A 545 -9.42 27.90 22.50
C GLY A 545 -7.95 28.22 22.76
N GLY A 546 -7.31 29.05 21.88
CA GLY A 546 -5.88 29.30 21.93
C GLY A 546 -5.05 28.14 21.32
N VAL A 547 -3.92 28.51 20.73
CA VAL A 547 -3.03 27.52 20.05
C VAL A 547 -2.55 26.45 21.02
N ARG A 548 -2.11 26.83 22.23
CA ARG A 548 -1.56 25.90 23.23
C ARG A 548 -2.56 24.83 23.61
N ASP A 549 -3.76 25.23 24.04
CA ASP A 549 -4.72 24.29 24.61
C ASP A 549 -5.28 23.32 23.57
N VAL A 550 -5.47 23.82 22.34
CA VAL A 550 -5.89 23.01 21.20
C VAL A 550 -4.83 21.96 20.86
N PHE A 551 -3.55 22.34 20.75
CA PHE A 551 -2.50 21.37 20.41
C PHE A 551 -2.15 20.44 21.57
N VAL A 552 -2.35 20.83 22.83
CA VAL A 552 -2.28 19.92 23.97
C VAL A 552 -3.40 18.86 23.88
N ALA A 553 -4.62 19.26 23.55
CA ALA A 553 -5.72 18.32 23.36
C ALA A 553 -5.45 17.39 22.16
N VAL A 554 -5.01 17.91 21.02
CA VAL A 554 -4.66 17.15 19.81
C VAL A 554 -3.53 16.15 20.10
N GLY A 555 -2.45 16.58 20.77
CA GLY A 555 -1.36 15.71 21.18
C GLY A 555 -1.82 14.59 22.12
N SER A 556 -2.75 14.90 23.05
CA SER A 556 -3.31 13.90 23.97
C SER A 556 -4.18 12.86 23.23
N VAL A 557 -4.97 13.30 22.25
CA VAL A 557 -5.70 12.37 21.35
C VAL A 557 -4.73 11.49 20.58
N GLN A 558 -3.63 12.04 20.06
CA GLN A 558 -2.63 11.26 19.34
C GLN A 558 -1.93 10.24 20.25
N VAL A 559 -1.61 10.58 21.49
CA VAL A 559 -1.10 9.63 22.48
C VAL A 559 -2.09 8.49 22.72
N ALA A 560 -3.38 8.80 22.87
CA ALA A 560 -4.42 7.78 23.04
C ALA A 560 -4.53 6.86 21.81
N VAL A 561 -4.48 7.43 20.61
CA VAL A 561 -4.45 6.64 19.34
C VAL A 561 -3.23 5.74 19.29
N CYS A 562 -2.04 6.25 19.62
CA CYS A 562 -0.83 5.43 19.68
C CYS A 562 -0.91 4.35 20.78
N ALA A 563 -1.58 4.60 21.89
CA ALA A 563 -1.77 3.60 22.96
C ALA A 563 -2.62 2.39 22.50
N LEU A 564 -3.54 2.57 21.53
CA LEU A 564 -4.26 1.44 20.91
C LEU A 564 -3.32 0.43 20.25
N THR A 565 -2.11 0.84 19.91
CA THR A 565 -1.07 -0.04 19.36
C THR A 565 -0.71 -1.18 20.31
N VAL A 566 -0.76 -0.95 21.63
CA VAL A 566 -0.49 -2.00 22.62
C VAL A 566 -1.55 -3.11 22.52
N LEU A 567 -2.83 -2.73 22.36
CA LEU A 567 -3.91 -3.68 22.17
C LEU A 567 -3.74 -4.45 20.85
N MET A 568 -3.36 -3.74 19.77
CA MET A 568 -3.11 -4.38 18.47
C MET A 568 -1.89 -5.30 18.51
N TYR A 569 -0.84 -4.96 19.25
CA TYR A 569 0.33 -5.82 19.39
C TYR A 569 -0.02 -7.12 20.14
N VAL A 570 -0.78 -7.03 21.22
CA VAL A 570 -1.13 -8.20 22.03
C VAL A 570 -2.20 -9.07 21.37
N PHE A 571 -3.27 -8.46 20.85
CA PHE A 571 -4.44 -9.17 20.32
C PHE A 571 -4.48 -9.25 18.79
N GLY A 572 -3.50 -8.73 18.06
CA GLY A 572 -3.48 -8.67 16.61
C GLY A 572 -3.61 -10.03 15.96
N LYS A 573 -2.84 -11.03 16.40
CA LYS A 573 -2.90 -12.41 15.92
C LYS A 573 -4.29 -13.04 16.13
N TRP A 574 -4.88 -12.85 17.30
CA TRP A 574 -6.24 -13.32 17.61
C TRP A 574 -7.28 -12.64 16.72
N ASN A 575 -7.15 -11.34 16.48
CA ASN A 575 -8.01 -10.57 15.57
C ASN A 575 -7.93 -11.11 14.13
N ARG A 576 -6.72 -11.35 13.59
CA ARG A 576 -6.53 -11.95 12.26
C ARG A 576 -7.17 -13.33 12.16
N SER A 577 -7.01 -14.17 13.18
CA SER A 577 -7.64 -15.50 13.26
C SER A 577 -9.17 -15.39 13.27
N PHE A 578 -9.74 -14.45 14.03
CA PHE A 578 -11.19 -14.25 14.08
C PHE A 578 -11.75 -13.87 12.72
N PHE A 579 -11.17 -12.86 12.02
CA PHE A 579 -11.65 -12.43 10.71
C PHE A 579 -11.31 -13.40 9.57
N ALA A 580 -10.33 -14.27 9.73
CA ALA A 580 -10.09 -15.38 8.79
C ALA A 580 -11.19 -16.46 8.89
N ARG A 581 -11.75 -16.69 10.09
CA ARG A 581 -12.86 -17.62 10.30
C ARG A 581 -14.22 -17.02 9.93
N TYR A 582 -14.43 -15.76 10.28
CA TYR A 582 -15.66 -15.01 10.03
C TYR A 582 -15.40 -13.93 9.01
N ASP A 583 -15.24 -14.33 7.73
CA ASP A 583 -15.00 -13.41 6.63
C ASP A 583 -16.22 -12.50 6.42
N LEU A 584 -16.09 -11.24 6.85
CA LEU A 584 -17.14 -10.24 6.77
C LEU A 584 -17.56 -9.95 5.32
N LEU A 585 -16.63 -10.02 4.37
CA LEU A 585 -16.91 -9.79 2.95
C LEU A 585 -17.76 -10.92 2.36
N ARG A 586 -17.50 -12.18 2.76
CA ARG A 586 -18.34 -13.33 2.38
C ARG A 586 -19.72 -13.25 3.00
N LEU A 587 -19.81 -12.86 4.28
CA LEU A 587 -21.09 -12.68 4.97
C LEU A 587 -21.98 -11.66 4.25
N LEU A 588 -21.39 -10.59 3.71
CA LEU A 588 -22.10 -9.52 2.98
C LEU A 588 -22.20 -9.77 1.48
N HIS A 589 -21.84 -10.95 0.99
CA HIS A 589 -21.84 -11.32 -0.44
C HIS A 589 -21.05 -10.35 -1.34
N LEU A 590 -19.98 -9.78 -0.82
CA LEU A 590 -19.10 -8.85 -1.53
C LEU A 590 -17.88 -9.53 -2.20
N TRP A 591 -17.69 -10.83 -1.94
CA TRP A 591 -16.75 -11.67 -2.70
C TRP A 591 -17.37 -12.14 -4.00
#